data_fb236a33d34db40c46bce19f17587fa3
#
_entry.id   fb236a33d34db40c46bce19f17587fa3
#
_cell.length_a   1.000
_cell.length_b   1.000
_cell.length_c   1.000
_cell.angle_alpha   90.00
_cell.angle_beta   90.00
_cell.angle_gamma   90.00
#
_symmetry.space_group_name_H-M   'P 1'
#
loop_
_entity.id
_entity.type
_entity.pdbx_description
1 polymer ?
#
loop_
_entity_poly.entity_id
_entity_poly.type
_entity_poly.pdbx_seq_one_letter_code
_entity_poly.pdbx_strand_id
1 'polypeptide(L)'
;MRAIFGGALATVIAIGGAVPVLAQETPEVRQKGKFVMQWKDDKVQVVVGLRFANAHFPSKWLMIQTAITATGNKPIRIDREDVSLTGPGGMHVNLATQKAVQEGIPDIRRDYQEAAITQDPIEGYIVGPERYQRIGFFAPPTSRITYDQVTLDHSTVNVGYLFFQAPGDKFPPGRYALEIYNKDVDLKLPFSLPTTGSAPDKEKPREKGDKSVPW
;
A
#
# COMPACT_ATOMS: atom_id res chain seq x y z
N MET A 1 -0.66 80.77 33.95
CA MET A 1 -1.41 80.05 32.91
C MET A 1 -0.83 78.65 32.79
N ARG A 2 -1.55 77.57 33.27
CA ARG A 2 -1.10 76.20 33.20
C ARG A 2 -2.00 75.48 32.17
N ALA A 3 -1.40 74.96 31.09
CA ALA A 3 -2.05 74.13 30.09
C ALA A 3 -1.89 72.67 30.49
N ILE A 4 -3.00 71.96 30.65
CA ILE A 4 -3.09 70.51 30.91
C ILE A 4 -3.27 69.84 29.61
N PHE A 5 -2.30 69.05 29.18
CA PHE A 5 -2.42 68.13 28.04
C PHE A 5 -2.94 66.77 28.52
N GLY A 6 -4.17 66.46 28.18
CA GLY A 6 -4.77 65.12 28.35
C GLY A 6 -4.36 64.19 27.22
N GLY A 7 -3.57 63.16 27.53
CA GLY A 7 -3.25 62.07 26.57
C GLY A 7 -4.33 61.02 26.57
N ALA A 8 -4.96 60.78 25.42
CA ALA A 8 -5.86 59.68 25.21
C ALA A 8 -5.07 58.38 24.88
N LEU A 9 -5.21 57.39 25.73
CA LEU A 9 -4.62 56.07 25.56
C LEU A 9 -5.56 55.24 24.66
N ALA A 10 -5.19 55.00 23.41
CA ALA A 10 -5.93 54.11 22.51
C ALA A 10 -5.49 52.65 22.74
N THR A 11 -6.38 51.86 23.33
CA THR A 11 -6.15 50.43 23.53
C THR A 11 -6.52 49.72 22.21
N VAL A 12 -5.50 49.21 21.50
CA VAL A 12 -5.70 48.33 20.32
C VAL A 12 -5.92 46.92 20.82
N ILE A 13 -7.15 46.44 20.71
CA ILE A 13 -7.49 45.04 20.95
C ILE A 13 -7.16 44.24 19.68
N ALA A 14 -6.04 43.51 19.67
CA ALA A 14 -5.69 42.57 18.64
C ALA A 14 -6.58 41.31 18.81
N ILE A 15 -7.61 41.17 17.97
CA ILE A 15 -8.40 39.96 17.88
C ILE A 15 -7.55 38.95 17.08
N GLY A 16 -6.78 38.13 17.79
CA GLY A 16 -6.07 37.00 17.22
C GLY A 16 -7.08 35.92 16.79
N GLY A 17 -7.48 35.93 15.51
CA GLY A 17 -8.25 34.86 14.92
C GLY A 17 -7.41 33.56 14.90
N ALA A 18 -7.73 32.61 15.78
CA ALA A 18 -7.20 31.28 15.69
C ALA A 18 -7.73 30.64 14.38
N VAL A 19 -6.88 30.56 13.36
CA VAL A 19 -7.16 29.79 12.15
C VAL A 19 -7.17 28.31 12.59
N PRO A 20 -8.28 27.57 12.41
CA PRO A 20 -8.27 26.15 12.71
C PRO A 20 -7.24 25.49 11.78
N VAL A 21 -6.16 25.01 12.34
CA VAL A 21 -5.24 24.11 11.65
C VAL A 21 -6.04 22.83 11.42
N LEU A 22 -6.46 22.61 10.18
CA LEU A 22 -7.01 21.34 9.75
C LEU A 22 -5.93 20.29 10.00
N ALA A 23 -6.12 19.47 11.01
CA ALA A 23 -5.24 18.35 11.30
C ALA A 23 -5.27 17.44 10.07
N GLN A 24 -4.21 17.46 9.28
CA GLN A 24 -3.99 16.43 8.27
C GLN A 24 -3.90 15.10 9.00
N GLU A 25 -4.85 14.20 8.74
CA GLU A 25 -4.80 12.85 9.27
C GLU A 25 -3.51 12.19 8.78
N THR A 26 -2.64 11.84 9.72
CA THR A 26 -1.40 11.13 9.42
C THR A 26 -1.76 9.78 8.82
N PRO A 27 -1.17 9.41 7.66
CA PRO A 27 -1.49 8.14 7.03
C PRO A 27 -1.17 6.98 7.97
N GLU A 28 -2.09 6.03 8.04
CA GLU A 28 -1.96 4.88 8.91
C GLU A 28 -1.36 3.70 8.15
N VAL A 29 -0.18 3.24 8.58
CA VAL A 29 0.48 2.02 8.08
C VAL A 29 0.31 0.92 9.12
N ARG A 30 -0.31 -0.19 8.72
CA ARG A 30 -0.54 -1.35 9.61
C ARG A 30 -0.04 -2.64 8.96
N GLN A 31 0.61 -3.47 9.74
CA GLN A 31 0.86 -4.85 9.37
C GLN A 31 -0.33 -5.72 9.82
N LYS A 32 -0.93 -6.45 8.88
CA LYS A 32 -2.06 -7.35 9.08
C LYS A 32 -1.59 -8.82 8.93
N GLY A 33 -1.00 -9.37 9.98
CA GLY A 33 -0.37 -10.68 9.90
C GLY A 33 1.05 -10.64 9.30
N LYS A 34 1.57 -11.80 8.90
CA LYS A 34 2.98 -11.95 8.50
C LYS A 34 3.29 -11.31 7.14
N PHE A 35 2.36 -11.42 6.18
CA PHE A 35 2.61 -11.09 4.78
C PHE A 35 1.70 -9.99 4.22
N VAL A 36 0.89 -9.35 5.05
CA VAL A 36 -0.08 -8.35 4.60
C VAL A 36 0.25 -7.01 5.23
N MET A 37 0.39 -5.99 4.38
CA MET A 37 0.58 -4.61 4.78
C MET A 37 -0.59 -3.76 4.29
N GLN A 38 -1.02 -2.82 5.11
CA GLN A 38 -2.11 -1.91 4.82
C GLN A 38 -1.64 -0.47 4.99
N TRP A 39 -2.03 0.36 4.04
CA TRP A 39 -2.00 1.82 4.11
C TRP A 39 -3.43 2.33 4.09
N LYS A 40 -3.72 3.35 4.90
CA LYS A 40 -4.98 4.07 4.86
C LYS A 40 -4.76 5.53 5.18
N ASP A 41 -5.33 6.40 4.37
CA ASP A 41 -5.45 7.83 4.61
C ASP A 41 -6.87 8.32 4.27
N ASP A 42 -7.06 9.62 4.18
CA ASP A 42 -8.33 10.28 3.83
C ASP A 42 -8.72 10.10 2.35
N LYS A 43 -7.80 9.66 1.49
CA LYS A 43 -7.99 9.55 0.03
C LYS A 43 -8.07 8.13 -0.45
N VAL A 44 -7.15 7.28 0.01
CA VAL A 44 -7.02 5.90 -0.46
C VAL A 44 -6.77 4.91 0.67
N GLN A 45 -7.22 3.68 0.44
CA GLN A 45 -6.81 2.53 1.24
C GLN A 45 -6.18 1.50 0.31
N VAL A 46 -4.97 1.06 0.66
CA VAL A 46 -4.20 0.06 -0.09
C VAL A 46 -3.83 -1.08 0.83
N VAL A 47 -4.03 -2.31 0.36
CA VAL A 47 -3.60 -3.53 1.03
C VAL A 47 -2.72 -4.32 0.07
N VAL A 48 -1.56 -4.74 0.53
CA VAL A 48 -0.66 -5.59 -0.27
C VAL A 48 -0.44 -6.94 0.40
N GLY A 49 -0.48 -7.99 -0.40
CA GLY A 49 -0.14 -9.36 -0.03
C GLY A 49 1.28 -9.68 -0.54
N LEU A 50 2.16 -10.05 0.37
CA LEU A 50 3.57 -10.31 0.11
C LEU A 50 3.94 -11.79 0.16
N ARG A 51 2.97 -12.68 0.40
CA ARG A 51 3.23 -14.12 0.57
C ARG A 51 3.94 -14.72 -0.64
N PHE A 52 3.40 -14.47 -1.82
CA PHE A 52 3.96 -14.97 -3.07
C PHE A 52 5.34 -14.36 -3.33
N ALA A 53 5.45 -13.01 -3.26
CA ALA A 53 6.70 -12.30 -3.42
C ALA A 53 7.80 -12.82 -2.48
N ASN A 54 7.44 -13.12 -1.24
CA ASN A 54 8.38 -13.65 -0.24
C ASN A 54 8.80 -15.11 -0.51
N ALA A 55 7.87 -15.96 -0.97
CA ALA A 55 8.14 -17.37 -1.25
C ALA A 55 9.10 -17.56 -2.43
N HIS A 56 9.04 -16.67 -3.43
CA HIS A 56 9.85 -16.73 -4.65
C HIS A 56 11.05 -15.77 -4.63
N PHE A 57 11.33 -15.18 -3.50
CA PHE A 57 12.46 -14.27 -3.33
C PHE A 57 13.79 -15.02 -3.13
N PRO A 58 14.92 -14.60 -3.75
CA PRO A 58 15.07 -13.49 -4.68
C PRO A 58 14.73 -13.87 -6.12
N SER A 59 14.03 -12.99 -6.83
CA SER A 59 13.57 -13.21 -8.21
C SER A 59 13.87 -12.03 -9.12
N LYS A 60 13.85 -12.26 -10.42
CA LYS A 60 13.93 -11.22 -11.45
C LYS A 60 12.63 -10.42 -11.55
N TRP A 61 11.50 -11.08 -11.31
CA TRP A 61 10.18 -10.48 -11.31
C TRP A 61 9.60 -10.47 -9.91
N LEU A 62 9.19 -9.30 -9.44
CA LEU A 62 8.47 -9.14 -8.19
C LEU A 62 7.00 -8.94 -8.50
N MET A 63 6.16 -9.84 -7.98
CA MET A 63 4.71 -9.78 -8.09
C MET A 63 4.12 -9.44 -6.73
N ILE A 64 3.46 -8.29 -6.64
CA ILE A 64 2.81 -7.83 -5.41
C ILE A 64 1.30 -7.90 -5.62
N GLN A 65 0.63 -8.74 -4.84
CA GLN A 65 -0.84 -8.76 -4.79
C GLN A 65 -1.31 -7.47 -4.14
N THR A 66 -2.25 -6.78 -4.77
CA THR A 66 -2.69 -5.45 -4.33
C THR A 66 -4.20 -5.34 -4.40
N ALA A 67 -4.80 -4.78 -3.35
CA ALA A 67 -6.17 -4.33 -3.31
C ALA A 67 -6.17 -2.83 -2.99
N ILE A 68 -6.89 -2.03 -3.78
CA ILE A 68 -6.92 -0.57 -3.62
C ILE A 68 -8.33 -0.02 -3.85
N THR A 69 -8.73 0.95 -3.03
CA THR A 69 -9.99 1.69 -3.14
C THR A 69 -9.79 3.15 -2.76
N ALA A 70 -10.69 4.03 -3.21
CA ALA A 70 -10.76 5.38 -2.66
C ALA A 70 -11.51 5.36 -1.32
N THR A 71 -11.09 6.19 -0.36
CA THR A 71 -11.78 6.37 0.93
C THR A 71 -12.80 7.50 0.87
N GLY A 72 -12.58 8.47 -0.01
CA GLY A 72 -13.46 9.61 -0.22
C GLY A 72 -14.45 9.42 -1.38
N ASN A 73 -15.43 10.33 -1.48
CA ASN A 73 -16.46 10.29 -2.54
C ASN A 73 -15.94 10.74 -3.92
N LYS A 74 -14.77 11.36 -3.99
CA LYS A 74 -14.18 11.81 -5.25
C LYS A 74 -13.42 10.66 -5.90
N PRO A 75 -13.72 10.32 -7.17
CA PRO A 75 -12.93 9.32 -7.89
C PRO A 75 -11.48 9.78 -8.04
N ILE A 76 -10.55 8.84 -7.92
CA ILE A 76 -9.12 9.07 -8.05
C ILE A 76 -8.61 8.25 -9.22
N ARG A 77 -7.88 8.90 -10.11
CA ARG A 77 -7.22 8.22 -11.22
C ARG A 77 -5.78 7.90 -10.84
N ILE A 78 -5.38 6.67 -11.09
CA ILE A 78 -4.01 6.18 -10.98
C ILE A 78 -3.55 5.76 -12.37
N ASP A 79 -2.52 6.40 -12.87
CA ASP A 79 -1.88 6.00 -14.12
C ASP A 79 -0.76 5.00 -13.82
N ARG A 80 -0.34 4.21 -14.82
CA ARG A 80 0.73 3.22 -14.67
C ARG A 80 2.05 3.84 -14.18
N GLU A 81 2.36 5.03 -14.68
CA GLU A 81 3.57 5.79 -14.35
C GLU A 81 3.58 6.33 -12.92
N ASP A 82 2.40 6.45 -12.29
CA ASP A 82 2.29 6.87 -10.90
C ASP A 82 2.77 5.81 -9.91
N VAL A 83 2.90 4.54 -10.37
CA VAL A 83 3.21 3.40 -9.51
C VAL A 83 4.67 3.00 -9.66
N SER A 84 5.38 2.97 -8.55
CA SER A 84 6.79 2.58 -8.50
C SER A 84 7.13 1.79 -7.24
N LEU A 85 8.32 1.22 -7.23
CA LEU A 85 8.90 0.50 -6.13
C LEU A 85 10.27 1.10 -5.80
N THR A 86 10.48 1.54 -4.57
CA THR A 86 11.80 1.87 -4.07
C THR A 86 12.37 0.74 -3.23
N GLY A 87 13.68 0.57 -3.23
CA GLY A 87 14.34 -0.55 -2.58
C GLY A 87 15.75 -0.24 -2.08
N PRO A 88 16.48 -1.27 -1.63
CA PRO A 88 17.81 -1.13 -1.08
C PRO A 88 18.78 -0.41 -2.03
N GLY A 89 19.71 0.36 -1.46
CA GLY A 89 20.72 1.09 -2.22
C GLY A 89 20.18 2.25 -3.07
N GLY A 90 18.96 2.75 -2.79
CA GLY A 90 18.33 3.80 -3.58
C GLY A 90 17.73 3.30 -4.89
N MET A 91 17.55 1.99 -5.04
CA MET A 91 16.90 1.41 -6.20
C MET A 91 15.50 2.00 -6.38
N HIS A 92 15.18 2.41 -7.61
CA HIS A 92 13.86 2.84 -8.02
C HIS A 92 13.45 2.09 -9.29
N VAL A 93 12.26 1.49 -9.25
CA VAL A 93 11.74 0.65 -10.34
C VAL A 93 10.31 1.04 -10.63
N ASN A 94 10.03 1.46 -11.83
CA ASN A 94 8.66 1.73 -12.27
C ASN A 94 7.86 0.44 -12.44
N LEU A 95 6.55 0.56 -12.35
CA LEU A 95 5.65 -0.54 -12.72
C LEU A 95 5.97 -1.02 -14.14
N ALA A 96 6.08 -2.33 -14.32
CA ALA A 96 6.45 -2.90 -15.61
C ALA A 96 5.43 -2.51 -16.69
N THR A 97 5.92 -2.29 -17.90
CA THR A 97 5.04 -2.08 -19.06
C THR A 97 4.38 -3.40 -19.47
N GLN A 98 3.23 -3.33 -20.14
CA GLN A 98 2.60 -4.52 -20.72
C GLN A 98 3.56 -5.28 -21.66
N LYS A 99 4.38 -4.54 -22.44
CA LYS A 99 5.38 -5.13 -23.32
C LYS A 99 6.42 -5.93 -22.53
N ALA A 100 6.98 -5.36 -21.48
CA ALA A 100 7.95 -6.05 -20.63
C ALA A 100 7.36 -7.32 -19.98
N VAL A 101 6.10 -7.25 -19.52
CA VAL A 101 5.39 -8.40 -18.97
C VAL A 101 5.15 -9.48 -20.04
N GLN A 102 4.78 -9.10 -21.27
CA GLN A 102 4.61 -10.05 -22.38
C GLN A 102 5.91 -10.74 -22.76
N GLU A 103 7.01 -10.01 -22.82
CA GLU A 103 8.34 -10.56 -23.07
C GLU A 103 8.81 -11.46 -21.90
N GLY A 104 8.45 -11.12 -20.66
CA GLY A 104 8.75 -11.90 -19.46
C GLY A 104 7.83 -13.08 -19.19
N ILE A 105 6.77 -13.30 -19.99
CA ILE A 105 5.78 -14.38 -19.77
C ILE A 105 6.42 -15.77 -19.60
N PRO A 106 7.45 -16.18 -20.35
CA PRO A 106 8.09 -17.48 -20.13
C PRO A 106 8.57 -17.67 -18.69
N ASP A 107 9.09 -16.59 -18.09
CA ASP A 107 9.62 -16.61 -16.72
C ASP A 107 8.52 -16.49 -15.66
N ILE A 108 7.48 -15.68 -15.92
CA ILE A 108 6.45 -15.34 -14.92
C ILE A 108 5.18 -16.21 -15.01
N ARG A 109 4.99 -17.00 -16.08
CA ARG A 109 3.74 -17.77 -16.28
C ARG A 109 3.48 -18.73 -15.14
N ARG A 110 4.49 -19.53 -14.78
CA ARG A 110 4.37 -20.49 -13.68
C ARG A 110 4.09 -19.76 -12.38
N ASP A 111 4.85 -18.70 -12.12
CA ASP A 111 4.74 -17.90 -10.92
C ASP A 111 3.36 -17.23 -10.82
N TYR A 112 2.83 -16.75 -11.94
CA TYR A 112 1.49 -16.19 -11.99
C TYR A 112 0.39 -17.21 -11.68
N GLN A 113 0.52 -18.44 -12.22
CA GLN A 113 -0.43 -19.53 -11.94
C GLN A 113 -0.36 -19.97 -10.47
N GLU A 114 0.83 -20.07 -9.91
CA GLU A 114 1.04 -20.44 -8.51
C GLU A 114 0.55 -19.33 -7.57
N ALA A 115 0.79 -18.06 -7.91
CA ALA A 115 0.27 -16.93 -7.16
C ALA A 115 -1.26 -16.92 -7.09
N ALA A 116 -1.93 -17.31 -8.17
CA ALA A 116 -3.40 -17.40 -8.21
C ALA A 116 -3.97 -18.44 -7.23
N ILE A 117 -3.19 -19.47 -6.89
CA ILE A 117 -3.60 -20.53 -5.95
C ILE A 117 -3.27 -20.15 -4.50
N THR A 118 -2.19 -19.38 -4.29
CA THR A 118 -1.64 -19.03 -2.97
C THR A 118 -1.99 -17.62 -2.53
N GLN A 119 -3.08 -17.05 -3.03
CA GLN A 119 -3.50 -15.68 -2.73
C GLN A 119 -3.77 -15.48 -1.23
N ASP A 120 -3.32 -14.33 -0.71
CA ASP A 120 -3.85 -13.83 0.55
C ASP A 120 -5.22 -13.19 0.29
N PRO A 121 -6.21 -13.36 1.18
CA PRO A 121 -7.54 -12.73 1.03
C PRO A 121 -7.47 -11.24 1.39
N ILE A 122 -6.65 -10.48 0.65
CA ILE A 122 -6.33 -9.08 0.97
C ILE A 122 -7.52 -8.14 0.82
N GLU A 123 -8.47 -8.47 -0.04
CA GLU A 123 -9.72 -7.74 -0.21
C GLU A 123 -10.55 -7.68 1.07
N GLY A 124 -10.49 -8.72 1.91
CA GLY A 124 -11.19 -8.80 3.18
C GLY A 124 -10.71 -7.79 4.24
N TYR A 125 -9.57 -7.15 4.02
CA TYR A 125 -9.08 -6.06 4.90
C TYR A 125 -9.62 -4.69 4.52
N ILE A 126 -10.33 -4.57 3.40
CA ILE A 126 -11.01 -3.35 2.97
C ILE A 126 -12.49 -3.50 3.26
N VAL A 127 -12.98 -2.71 4.22
CA VAL A 127 -14.38 -2.77 4.66
C VAL A 127 -15.14 -1.60 4.05
N GLY A 128 -16.34 -1.86 3.51
CA GLY A 128 -17.25 -0.86 2.97
C GLY A 128 -17.65 -1.11 1.52
N PRO A 129 -16.70 -1.19 0.57
CA PRO A 129 -17.05 -1.47 -0.81
C PRO A 129 -17.68 -2.86 -0.99
N GLU A 130 -18.73 -2.93 -1.83
CA GLU A 130 -19.43 -4.20 -2.14
C GLU A 130 -19.00 -4.80 -3.49
N ARG A 131 -18.28 -4.04 -4.30
CA ARG A 131 -17.87 -4.43 -5.65
C ARG A 131 -16.39 -4.71 -5.72
N TYR A 132 -16.03 -5.71 -6.52
CA TYR A 132 -14.65 -6.03 -6.84
C TYR A 132 -14.42 -5.85 -8.33
N GLN A 133 -13.33 -5.19 -8.66
CA GLN A 133 -12.88 -4.98 -10.02
C GLN A 133 -11.42 -5.38 -10.14
N ARG A 134 -11.03 -5.92 -11.29
CA ARG A 134 -9.63 -6.25 -11.53
C ARG A 134 -8.82 -5.00 -11.87
N ILE A 135 -7.64 -4.88 -11.27
CA ILE A 135 -6.63 -3.90 -11.72
C ILE A 135 -6.24 -4.26 -13.15
N GLY A 136 -6.51 -3.34 -14.08
CA GLY A 136 -6.38 -3.59 -15.52
C GLY A 136 -5.01 -3.28 -16.13
N PHE A 137 -3.98 -2.96 -15.34
CA PHE A 137 -2.65 -2.63 -15.85
C PHE A 137 -2.02 -3.76 -16.67
N PHE A 138 -2.37 -5.00 -16.38
CA PHE A 138 -1.83 -6.17 -17.05
C PHE A 138 -2.95 -7.09 -17.51
N ALA A 139 -2.85 -7.54 -18.76
CA ALA A 139 -3.72 -8.56 -19.29
C ALA A 139 -3.09 -9.95 -19.15
N PRO A 140 -3.89 -11.00 -18.90
CA PRO A 140 -3.43 -12.36 -19.07
C PRO A 140 -2.92 -12.58 -20.49
N PRO A 141 -2.04 -13.57 -20.73
CA PRO A 141 -1.49 -13.85 -22.06
C PRO A 141 -2.50 -14.02 -23.17
N THR A 142 -3.75 -14.40 -22.82
CA THR A 142 -4.86 -14.62 -23.76
C THR A 142 -5.71 -13.38 -24.01
N SER A 143 -5.55 -12.31 -23.20
CA SER A 143 -6.30 -11.06 -23.31
C SER A 143 -5.44 -10.00 -23.98
N ARG A 144 -6.04 -9.23 -24.89
CA ARG A 144 -5.37 -8.11 -25.60
C ARG A 144 -5.69 -6.75 -25.03
N ILE A 145 -6.59 -6.67 -24.05
CA ILE A 145 -7.06 -5.39 -23.50
C ILE A 145 -6.33 -5.13 -22.20
N THR A 146 -5.52 -4.08 -22.18
CA THR A 146 -4.90 -3.50 -20.98
C THR A 146 -5.28 -2.05 -20.87
N TYR A 147 -5.24 -1.54 -19.66
CA TYR A 147 -5.47 -0.15 -19.39
C TYR A 147 -4.20 0.45 -18.79
N ASP A 148 -3.85 1.65 -19.21
CA ASP A 148 -2.73 2.39 -18.62
C ASP A 148 -3.15 3.15 -17.36
N GLN A 149 -4.46 3.09 -17.05
CA GLN A 149 -5.04 3.77 -15.89
C GLN A 149 -6.06 2.89 -15.16
N VAL A 150 -6.20 3.15 -13.87
CA VAL A 150 -7.27 2.61 -13.01
C VAL A 150 -7.97 3.78 -12.34
N THR A 151 -9.30 3.79 -12.36
CA THR A 151 -10.10 4.76 -11.62
C THR A 151 -10.59 4.12 -10.33
N LEU A 152 -10.24 4.71 -9.21
CA LEU A 152 -10.68 4.29 -7.89
C LEU A 152 -11.93 5.05 -7.49
N ASP A 153 -12.88 4.36 -6.93
CA ASP A 153 -14.05 4.94 -6.26
C ASP A 153 -14.25 4.26 -4.89
N HIS A 154 -15.06 4.84 -4.03
CA HIS A 154 -15.30 4.36 -2.68
C HIS A 154 -16.21 3.12 -2.60
N SER A 155 -16.86 2.74 -3.71
CA SER A 155 -17.78 1.60 -3.78
C SER A 155 -17.13 0.34 -4.35
N THR A 156 -15.91 0.45 -4.88
CA THR A 156 -15.24 -0.62 -5.61
C THR A 156 -13.83 -0.85 -5.08
N VAL A 157 -13.49 -2.11 -4.80
CA VAL A 157 -12.11 -2.54 -4.54
C VAL A 157 -11.49 -3.02 -5.84
N ASN A 158 -10.41 -2.39 -6.25
CA ASN A 158 -9.62 -2.83 -7.39
C ASN A 158 -8.55 -3.82 -6.91
N VAL A 159 -8.61 -5.07 -7.40
CA VAL A 159 -7.73 -6.17 -6.95
C VAL A 159 -6.91 -6.70 -8.12
N GLY A 160 -5.62 -6.98 -7.88
CA GLY A 160 -4.76 -7.57 -8.91
C GLY A 160 -3.31 -7.69 -8.47
N TYR A 161 -2.45 -7.95 -9.45
CA TYR A 161 -1.01 -8.01 -9.25
C TYR A 161 -0.32 -6.81 -9.88
N LEU A 162 0.63 -6.25 -9.17
CA LEU A 162 1.60 -5.30 -9.68
C LEU A 162 2.90 -6.04 -10.00
N PHE A 163 3.45 -5.80 -11.19
CA PHE A 163 4.66 -6.46 -11.66
C PHE A 163 5.80 -5.46 -11.74
N PHE A 164 6.91 -5.82 -11.12
CA PHE A 164 8.15 -5.06 -11.19
C PHE A 164 9.27 -5.96 -11.70
N GLN A 165 10.09 -5.44 -12.61
CA GLN A 165 11.25 -6.15 -13.14
C GLN A 165 12.51 -5.59 -12.49
N ALA A 166 13.35 -6.47 -11.94
CA ALA A 166 14.63 -6.04 -11.37
C ALA A 166 15.50 -5.32 -12.42
N PRO A 167 16.15 -4.22 -12.07
CA PRO A 167 17.10 -3.55 -12.97
C PRO A 167 18.34 -4.40 -13.30
N GLY A 168 18.60 -5.43 -12.49
CA GLY A 168 19.62 -6.46 -12.70
C GLY A 168 18.99 -7.84 -12.78
N ASP A 169 19.73 -8.88 -12.39
CA ASP A 169 19.25 -10.26 -12.45
C ASP A 169 18.17 -10.55 -11.42
N LYS A 170 18.27 -9.97 -10.23
CA LYS A 170 17.38 -10.25 -9.09
C LYS A 170 17.23 -9.04 -8.19
N PHE A 171 16.09 -8.98 -7.50
CA PHE A 171 15.88 -8.04 -6.43
C PHE A 171 16.76 -8.37 -5.20
N PRO A 172 17.52 -7.41 -4.64
CA PRO A 172 18.32 -7.61 -3.44
C PRO A 172 17.46 -7.70 -2.17
N PRO A 173 17.87 -8.44 -1.13
CA PRO A 173 17.14 -8.44 0.15
C PRO A 173 17.22 -7.08 0.83
N GLY A 174 16.13 -6.70 1.52
CA GLY A 174 16.10 -5.47 2.29
C GLY A 174 14.72 -4.83 2.41
N ARG A 175 14.74 -3.53 2.69
CA ARG A 175 13.52 -2.73 2.83
C ARG A 175 13.11 -2.16 1.48
N TYR A 176 11.83 -2.25 1.20
CA TYR A 176 11.16 -1.73 0.02
C TYR A 176 10.03 -0.78 0.42
N ALA A 177 9.58 0.03 -0.52
CA ALA A 177 8.30 0.71 -0.41
C ALA A 177 7.58 0.68 -1.76
N LEU A 178 6.31 0.31 -1.74
CA LEU A 178 5.40 0.56 -2.85
C LEU A 178 5.02 2.03 -2.80
N GLU A 179 5.23 2.74 -3.88
CA GLU A 179 4.91 4.16 -4.00
C GLU A 179 3.82 4.35 -5.06
N ILE A 180 2.82 5.19 -4.74
CA ILE A 180 1.84 5.70 -5.69
C ILE A 180 1.84 7.21 -5.53
N TYR A 181 2.34 7.91 -6.54
CA TYR A 181 2.54 9.34 -6.46
C TYR A 181 1.94 10.07 -7.66
N ASN A 182 0.94 10.90 -7.40
CA ASN A 182 0.39 11.83 -8.37
C ASN A 182 -0.21 13.06 -7.64
N LYS A 183 -0.94 13.91 -8.36
CA LYS A 183 -1.56 15.13 -7.79
C LYS A 183 -2.58 14.86 -6.69
N ASP A 184 -3.23 13.69 -6.68
CA ASP A 184 -4.30 13.35 -5.76
C ASP A 184 -3.82 12.40 -4.63
N VAL A 185 -2.76 11.60 -4.86
CA VAL A 185 -2.25 10.57 -3.95
C VAL A 185 -0.75 10.75 -3.72
N ASP A 186 -0.33 10.66 -2.46
CA ASP A 186 1.06 10.58 -2.03
C ASP A 186 1.18 9.41 -1.03
N LEU A 187 1.40 8.21 -1.58
CA LEU A 187 1.44 6.97 -0.81
C LEU A 187 2.83 6.36 -0.87
N LYS A 188 3.33 5.98 0.31
CA LYS A 188 4.57 5.24 0.46
C LYS A 188 4.40 4.13 1.49
N LEU A 189 4.11 2.90 1.02
CA LEU A 189 3.85 1.74 1.85
C LEU A 189 5.12 0.90 2.03
N PRO A 190 5.79 0.96 3.20
CA PRO A 190 7.02 0.24 3.45
C PRO A 190 6.77 -1.24 3.75
N PHE A 191 7.69 -2.11 3.30
CA PHE A 191 7.75 -3.53 3.65
C PHE A 191 9.18 -4.08 3.51
N SER A 192 9.39 -5.34 3.89
CA SER A 192 10.71 -6.00 3.77
C SER A 192 10.61 -7.28 2.95
N LEU A 193 11.64 -7.56 2.16
CA LEU A 193 11.80 -8.84 1.45
C LEU A 193 13.22 -9.41 1.68
N PRO A 194 13.37 -10.68 2.02
CA PRO A 194 12.27 -11.52 2.50
C PRO A 194 11.63 -10.89 3.75
N THR A 195 10.34 -11.12 3.91
CA THR A 195 9.65 -10.64 5.11
C THR A 195 10.27 -11.31 6.33
N THR A 196 11.00 -10.55 7.12
CA THR A 196 11.45 -10.99 8.44
C THR A 196 10.22 -11.00 9.34
N GLY A 197 9.45 -12.10 9.27
CA GLY A 197 8.42 -12.30 10.27
C GLY A 197 9.08 -12.31 11.63
N SER A 198 8.57 -11.56 12.59
CA SER A 198 8.74 -11.94 13.98
C SER A 198 8.46 -13.44 14.02
N ALA A 199 9.43 -14.23 14.46
CA ALA A 199 9.22 -15.65 14.62
C ALA A 199 7.88 -15.81 15.33
N PRO A 200 6.97 -16.70 14.86
CA PRO A 200 5.74 -16.93 15.60
C PRO A 200 6.15 -17.10 17.04
N ASP A 201 5.59 -16.28 17.94
CA ASP A 201 5.78 -16.48 19.36
C ASP A 201 5.65 -17.99 19.56
N LYS A 202 6.73 -18.63 19.95
CA LYS A 202 6.71 -20.06 20.23
C LYS A 202 5.59 -20.19 21.23
N GLU A 203 4.44 -20.68 20.73
CA GLU A 203 3.30 -20.99 21.56
C GLU A 203 3.87 -21.74 22.76
N LYS A 204 3.90 -21.07 23.93
CA LYS A 204 4.38 -21.70 25.15
C LYS A 204 3.66 -23.02 25.23
N PRO A 205 4.36 -24.16 25.37
CA PRO A 205 3.68 -25.44 25.51
C PRO A 205 2.60 -25.24 26.56
N ARG A 206 1.33 -25.48 26.19
CA ARG A 206 0.24 -25.48 27.16
C ARG A 206 0.66 -26.45 28.25
N GLU A 207 1.02 -25.90 29.39
CA GLU A 207 1.25 -26.68 30.61
C GLU A 207 0.04 -27.60 30.75
N LYS A 208 0.27 -28.91 30.59
CA LYS A 208 -0.75 -29.91 30.82
C LYS A 208 -1.19 -29.72 32.26
N GLY A 209 -2.32 -29.08 32.46
CA GLY A 209 -2.94 -28.90 33.76
C GLY A 209 -3.03 -30.24 34.44
N ASP A 210 -2.38 -30.32 35.57
CA ASP A 210 -2.43 -31.40 36.50
C ASP A 210 -3.89 -31.70 36.83
N LYS A 211 -4.40 -32.83 36.31
CA LYS A 211 -5.71 -33.38 36.68
C LYS A 211 -5.53 -34.20 37.92
N SER A 212 -5.28 -33.58 39.05
CA SER A 212 -5.57 -34.16 40.33
C SER A 212 -7.01 -33.78 40.71
N VAL A 213 -7.95 -34.62 40.34
CA VAL A 213 -9.31 -34.61 40.86
C VAL A 213 -9.28 -35.47 42.11
N PRO A 214 -9.52 -34.97 43.32
CA PRO A 214 -9.82 -35.82 44.48
C PRO A 214 -11.29 -36.22 44.44
N TRP A 215 -11.54 -37.44 44.73
CA TRP A 215 -12.83 -38.14 44.98
C TRP A 215 -13.72 -37.44 46.00
#